data_df57ee663650c30724e459156037a60f
#
_entry.id   df57ee663650c30724e459156037a60f
#
_cell.length_a   1.000
_cell.length_b   1.000
_cell.length_c   1.000
_cell.angle_alpha   90.00
_cell.angle_beta   90.00
_cell.angle_gamma   90.00
#
_symmetry.space_group_name_H-M   'P 1'
#
loop_
_entity.id
_entity.type
_entity.pdbx_description
1 polymer ?
#
loop_
_entity_poly.entity_id
_entity_poly.type
_entity_poly.pdbx_seq_one_letter_code
_entity_poly.pdbx_strand_id
1 'polypeptide(L)'
;MLLCGTALAQADIVTEWNTAALNAIRVNKTAPPAASRALAITHLAVYDAVNSITLTHEAYNSYQPVVGPSSIEAAAAQAAHTALSQLFPAQKAVFDSMLTNQLAGVTDLTQRANGATIGINAANAMLSSRVGDGSAASVTYNYPAAGTIGAYVATPNAYASYALPQWKDVTPFAMSSTTQFRPEGSPDINSGYYTAAYNEVKSLGANNSTARTADQTAIAYFWADGGGTATPPGHWNLVSQQVSSQAGLTIEQNARLFALLNIATADAAIAAWDAKFDDALWRPITAIRSEDGNNDTLTDAGWTPLLATPNHPSYVSGHSTFSAAAGGILAEYFGTDQVNFSVVSEDITNLPAGYTREFDSFSEAVDEAGMSRIYGGIHFQFDNVDGQEMGYALSDYVASNYLRAVPEPSSTLLLLVTAPLLLRRRRA
;
A
#
# COMPACT_ATOMS: atom_id res chain seq x y z
N MET A 1 -1.34 40.89 14.21
CA MET A 1 -0.65 40.03 13.21
C MET A 1 0.15 39.01 13.99
N LEU A 2 -0.47 37.89 14.38
CA LEU A 2 0.22 36.79 15.03
C LEU A 2 0.85 35.94 13.92
N LEU A 3 2.17 35.93 13.92
CA LEU A 3 2.93 34.92 13.13
C LEU A 3 2.68 33.56 13.81
N CYS A 4 1.77 32.78 13.24
CA CYS A 4 1.65 31.36 13.55
C CYS A 4 2.89 30.70 12.92
N GLY A 5 3.93 30.53 13.73
CA GLY A 5 5.08 29.72 13.32
C GLY A 5 4.61 28.30 13.18
N THR A 6 4.50 27.80 11.94
CA THR A 6 4.40 26.38 11.68
C THR A 6 5.70 25.75 12.17
N ALA A 7 5.67 25.19 13.38
CA ALA A 7 6.69 24.23 13.79
C ALA A 7 6.64 23.11 12.74
N LEU A 8 7.70 22.96 11.94
CA LEU A 8 7.89 21.78 11.12
C LEU A 8 7.86 20.61 12.12
N ALA A 9 6.81 19.78 12.03
CA ALA A 9 6.75 18.57 12.84
C ALA A 9 8.00 17.76 12.50
N GLN A 10 8.79 17.45 13.51
CA GLN A 10 10.02 16.67 13.34
C GLN A 10 9.61 15.25 12.97
N ALA A 11 10.21 14.69 11.92
CA ALA A 11 10.01 13.29 11.57
C ALA A 11 10.32 12.41 12.79
N ASP A 12 9.41 11.50 13.11
CA ASP A 12 9.66 10.52 14.17
C ASP A 12 10.37 9.27 13.62
N ILE A 13 10.75 8.39 14.51
CA ILE A 13 11.53 7.21 14.18
C ILE A 13 10.81 6.28 13.20
N VAL A 14 9.48 6.20 13.23
CA VAL A 14 8.68 5.37 12.32
C VAL A 14 8.72 5.93 10.90
N THR A 15 8.50 7.24 10.75
CA THR A 15 8.51 7.92 9.45
C THR A 15 9.91 8.00 8.84
N GLU A 16 10.96 8.09 9.67
CA GLU A 16 12.35 8.00 9.20
C GLU A 16 12.66 6.61 8.63
N TRP A 17 12.25 5.54 9.30
CA TRP A 17 12.43 4.18 8.78
C TRP A 17 11.52 3.86 7.58
N ASN A 18 10.32 4.46 7.52
CA ASN A 18 9.52 4.42 6.31
C ASN A 18 10.28 5.03 5.11
N THR A 19 10.89 6.20 5.32
CA THR A 19 11.74 6.83 4.28
C THR A 19 12.90 5.93 3.86
N ALA A 20 13.55 5.25 4.81
CA ALA A 20 14.62 4.30 4.51
C ALA A 20 14.11 3.10 3.69
N ALA A 21 12.92 2.57 4.03
CA ALA A 21 12.27 1.49 3.28
C ALA A 21 11.93 1.91 1.84
N LEU A 22 11.34 3.11 1.65
CA LEU A 22 11.02 3.65 0.33
C LEU A 22 12.29 3.87 -0.52
N ASN A 23 13.37 4.33 0.09
CA ASN A 23 14.65 4.47 -0.61
C ASN A 23 15.23 3.10 -1.04
N ALA A 24 15.05 2.08 -0.19
CA ALA A 24 15.44 0.72 -0.54
C ALA A 24 14.66 0.17 -1.74
N ILE A 25 13.36 0.42 -1.78
CA ILE A 25 12.47 0.07 -2.89
C ILE A 25 12.93 0.74 -4.19
N ARG A 26 13.23 2.05 -4.14
CA ARG A 26 13.73 2.82 -5.31
C ARG A 26 15.04 2.25 -5.86
N VAL A 27 16.01 2.05 -4.99
CA VAL A 27 17.34 1.54 -5.38
C VAL A 27 17.26 0.14 -5.98
N ASN A 28 16.45 -0.74 -5.40
CA ASN A 28 16.26 -2.10 -5.91
C ASN A 28 15.30 -2.18 -7.09
N LYS A 29 14.61 -1.10 -7.45
CA LYS A 29 13.54 -1.09 -8.46
C LYS A 29 12.51 -2.19 -8.17
N THR A 30 12.13 -2.31 -6.91
CA THR A 30 11.24 -3.37 -6.41
C THR A 30 9.87 -3.24 -7.07
N ALA A 31 9.33 -4.33 -7.59
CA ALA A 31 7.99 -4.32 -8.20
C ALA A 31 6.89 -4.02 -7.15
N PRO A 32 5.77 -3.35 -7.51
CA PRO A 32 4.76 -2.89 -6.58
C PRO A 32 4.24 -3.95 -5.58
N PRO A 33 3.91 -5.19 -5.98
CA PRO A 33 3.49 -6.21 -5.02
C PRO A 33 4.59 -6.61 -4.02
N ALA A 34 5.83 -6.72 -4.48
CA ALA A 34 6.95 -7.03 -3.60
C ALA A 34 7.29 -5.85 -2.67
N ALA A 35 7.11 -4.62 -3.13
CA ALA A 35 7.27 -3.40 -2.34
C ALA A 35 6.23 -3.34 -1.22
N SER A 36 4.94 -3.56 -1.50
CA SER A 36 3.88 -3.57 -0.49
C SER A 36 4.12 -4.64 0.58
N ARG A 37 4.56 -5.86 0.17
CA ARG A 37 4.94 -6.92 1.12
C ARG A 37 6.11 -6.51 2.02
N ALA A 38 7.15 -5.89 1.47
CA ALA A 38 8.30 -5.46 2.24
C ALA A 38 7.94 -4.37 3.26
N LEU A 39 7.09 -3.41 2.85
CA LEU A 39 6.56 -2.37 3.72
C LEU A 39 5.70 -2.98 4.83
N ALA A 40 4.79 -3.91 4.52
CA ALA A 40 3.96 -4.58 5.52
C ALA A 40 4.80 -5.34 6.56
N ILE A 41 5.78 -6.14 6.15
CA ILE A 41 6.68 -6.85 7.07
C ILE A 41 7.42 -5.86 7.98
N THR A 42 7.94 -4.76 7.42
CA THR A 42 8.69 -3.76 8.19
C THR A 42 7.81 -3.06 9.21
N HIS A 43 6.65 -2.54 8.78
CA HIS A 43 5.78 -1.77 9.66
C HIS A 43 5.05 -2.62 10.69
N LEU A 44 4.74 -3.89 10.38
CA LEU A 44 4.19 -4.82 11.35
C LEU A 44 5.21 -5.21 12.42
N ALA A 45 6.47 -5.39 12.05
CA ALA A 45 7.55 -5.62 13.01
C ALA A 45 7.73 -4.41 13.95
N VAL A 46 7.70 -3.18 13.41
CA VAL A 46 7.75 -1.93 14.18
C VAL A 46 6.54 -1.82 15.11
N TYR A 47 5.34 -2.08 14.58
CA TYR A 47 4.11 -2.01 15.36
C TYR A 47 4.11 -2.99 16.54
N ASP A 48 4.41 -4.27 16.32
CA ASP A 48 4.44 -5.26 17.40
C ASP A 48 5.50 -4.95 18.44
N ALA A 49 6.66 -4.38 18.02
CA ALA A 49 7.71 -3.95 18.95
C ALA A 49 7.24 -2.80 19.85
N VAL A 50 6.64 -1.76 19.25
CA VAL A 50 6.13 -0.58 19.97
C VAL A 50 4.96 -0.99 20.87
N ASN A 51 3.97 -1.70 20.32
CA ASN A 51 2.77 -2.12 21.03
C ASN A 51 3.05 -3.12 22.17
N SER A 52 4.15 -3.89 22.10
CA SER A 52 4.59 -4.74 23.21
C SER A 52 4.96 -3.94 24.47
N ILE A 53 5.38 -2.68 24.30
CA ILE A 53 5.72 -1.78 25.41
C ILE A 53 4.47 -1.02 25.89
N THR A 54 3.63 -0.56 24.97
CA THR A 54 2.49 0.31 25.26
C THR A 54 1.22 -0.44 25.62
N LEU A 55 1.03 -1.64 25.06
CA LEU A 55 -0.12 -2.53 25.28
C LEU A 55 -1.49 -1.87 25.05
N THR A 56 -1.58 -0.93 24.14
CA THR A 56 -2.80 -0.16 23.87
C THR A 56 -3.73 -0.82 22.87
N HIS A 57 -3.21 -1.70 22.02
CA HIS A 57 -3.95 -2.37 20.96
C HIS A 57 -3.62 -3.86 20.87
N GLU A 58 -4.42 -4.61 20.13
CA GLU A 58 -4.13 -6.01 19.80
C GLU A 58 -2.81 -6.12 19.05
N ALA A 59 -1.97 -7.13 19.38
CA ALA A 59 -0.79 -7.42 18.60
C ALA A 59 -1.20 -7.98 17.23
N TYR A 60 -0.41 -7.72 16.20
CA TYR A 60 -0.64 -8.37 14.91
C TYR A 60 -0.18 -9.82 14.93
N ASN A 61 1.08 -10.07 15.26
CA ASN A 61 1.65 -11.41 15.31
C ASN A 61 1.74 -11.91 16.77
N SER A 62 2.43 -11.16 17.61
CA SER A 62 2.54 -11.48 19.05
C SER A 62 3.12 -10.32 19.86
N TYR A 63 2.68 -10.21 21.12
CA TYR A 63 3.39 -9.38 22.09
C TYR A 63 4.75 -10.00 22.42
N GLN A 64 5.78 -9.16 22.47
CA GLN A 64 7.11 -9.58 22.85
C GLN A 64 7.31 -9.46 24.37
N PRO A 65 8.10 -10.36 25.00
CA PRO A 65 8.41 -10.23 26.41
C PRO A 65 9.11 -8.92 26.75
N VAL A 66 8.57 -8.15 27.68
CA VAL A 66 9.14 -6.90 28.18
C VAL A 66 9.74 -7.13 29.56
N VAL A 67 11.03 -6.88 29.70
CA VAL A 67 11.77 -7.04 30.97
C VAL A 67 12.21 -5.66 31.47
N GLY A 68 11.40 -5.05 32.30
CA GLY A 68 11.67 -3.74 32.89
C GLY A 68 11.47 -2.56 31.92
N PRO A 69 11.89 -1.35 32.31
CA PRO A 69 11.75 -0.15 31.47
C PRO A 69 12.45 -0.33 30.12
N SER A 70 11.76 0.04 29.03
CA SER A 70 12.23 -0.14 27.67
C SER A 70 11.95 1.10 26.83
N SER A 71 12.88 1.52 25.96
CA SER A 71 12.69 2.64 25.03
C SER A 71 11.88 2.18 23.84
N ILE A 72 10.79 2.92 23.55
CA ILE A 72 9.94 2.74 22.37
C ILE A 72 10.73 3.06 21.08
N GLU A 73 11.55 4.12 21.13
CA GLU A 73 12.38 4.52 20.00
C GLU A 73 13.40 3.45 19.64
N ALA A 74 14.06 2.85 20.65
CA ALA A 74 15.01 1.77 20.41
C ALA A 74 14.32 0.51 19.88
N ALA A 75 13.11 0.21 20.34
CA ALA A 75 12.32 -0.92 19.86
C ALA A 75 11.90 -0.73 18.40
N ALA A 76 11.34 0.43 18.05
CA ALA A 76 10.93 0.77 16.70
C ALA A 76 12.13 0.74 15.72
N ALA A 77 13.24 1.43 16.07
CA ALA A 77 14.43 1.49 15.23
C ALA A 77 15.03 0.10 14.97
N GLN A 78 15.16 -0.70 16.02
CA GLN A 78 15.76 -2.02 15.90
C GLN A 78 14.87 -3.00 15.13
N ALA A 79 13.54 -2.91 15.28
CA ALA A 79 12.60 -3.72 14.53
C ALA A 79 12.70 -3.42 13.02
N ALA A 80 12.65 -2.14 12.64
CA ALA A 80 12.78 -1.70 11.26
C ALA A 80 14.14 -2.11 10.67
N HIS A 81 15.24 -1.84 11.38
CA HIS A 81 16.58 -2.24 10.97
C HIS A 81 16.68 -3.74 10.69
N THR A 82 16.18 -4.57 11.62
CA THR A 82 16.28 -6.03 11.49
C THR A 82 15.47 -6.52 10.28
N ALA A 83 14.24 -6.02 10.09
CA ALA A 83 13.39 -6.38 8.97
C ALA A 83 14.02 -5.93 7.62
N LEU A 84 14.40 -4.66 7.50
CA LEU A 84 14.96 -4.11 6.26
C LEU A 84 16.32 -4.72 5.89
N SER A 85 17.17 -5.04 6.88
CA SER A 85 18.46 -5.70 6.62
C SER A 85 18.30 -7.10 6.02
N GLN A 86 17.23 -7.80 6.34
CA GLN A 86 16.88 -9.10 5.75
C GLN A 86 16.24 -8.94 4.36
N LEU A 87 15.34 -7.97 4.21
CA LEU A 87 14.60 -7.74 2.97
C LEU A 87 15.47 -7.10 1.88
N PHE A 88 16.41 -6.23 2.28
CA PHE A 88 17.28 -5.47 1.39
C PHE A 88 18.74 -5.55 1.81
N PRO A 89 19.38 -6.75 1.78
CA PRO A 89 20.73 -6.96 2.35
C PRO A 89 21.81 -6.12 1.70
N ALA A 90 21.66 -5.74 0.43
CA ALA A 90 22.62 -4.87 -0.26
C ALA A 90 22.68 -3.44 0.33
N GLN A 91 21.69 -3.01 1.09
CA GLN A 91 21.59 -1.69 1.70
C GLN A 91 21.84 -1.69 3.20
N LYS A 92 22.19 -2.86 3.77
CA LYS A 92 22.37 -3.04 5.21
C LYS A 92 23.30 -2.00 5.84
N ALA A 93 24.36 -1.59 5.17
CA ALA A 93 25.30 -0.58 5.71
C ALA A 93 24.64 0.79 5.94
N VAL A 94 23.65 1.17 5.11
CA VAL A 94 22.88 2.39 5.30
C VAL A 94 22.00 2.25 6.55
N PHE A 95 21.34 1.12 6.70
CA PHE A 95 20.50 0.84 7.86
C PHE A 95 21.32 0.75 9.16
N ASP A 96 22.51 0.13 9.14
CA ASP A 96 23.42 0.06 10.29
C ASP A 96 23.82 1.46 10.77
N SER A 97 24.14 2.36 9.84
CA SER A 97 24.51 3.74 10.17
C SER A 97 23.33 4.51 10.78
N MET A 98 22.14 4.35 10.22
CA MET A 98 20.92 4.98 10.73
C MET A 98 20.59 4.50 12.15
N LEU A 99 20.58 3.18 12.36
CA LEU A 99 20.35 2.57 13.66
C LEU A 99 21.35 3.08 14.72
N THR A 100 22.65 3.10 14.37
CA THR A 100 23.70 3.55 15.29
C THR A 100 23.45 4.97 15.76
N ASN A 101 23.08 5.88 14.85
CA ASN A 101 22.81 7.28 15.16
C ASN A 101 21.55 7.42 16.06
N GLN A 102 20.49 6.67 15.76
CA GLN A 102 19.25 6.75 16.52
C GLN A 102 19.40 6.17 17.93
N LEU A 103 20.06 5.02 18.06
CA LEU A 103 20.32 4.42 19.37
C LEU A 103 21.24 5.29 20.26
N ALA A 104 22.13 6.09 19.66
CA ALA A 104 22.96 7.04 20.42
C ALA A 104 22.10 8.14 21.09
N GLY A 105 20.93 8.47 20.55
CA GLY A 105 19.96 9.41 21.13
C GLY A 105 19.27 8.87 22.40
N VAL A 106 19.24 7.55 22.58
CA VAL A 106 18.64 6.93 23.79
C VAL A 106 19.72 6.83 24.87
N THR A 107 19.70 7.76 25.80
CA THR A 107 20.76 7.93 26.82
C THR A 107 20.74 6.86 27.93
N ASP A 108 19.56 6.34 28.30
CA ASP A 108 19.45 5.24 29.25
C ASP A 108 19.83 3.91 28.56
N LEU A 109 21.00 3.39 28.95
CA LEU A 109 21.57 2.20 28.32
C LEU A 109 20.73 0.95 28.56
N THR A 110 20.04 0.86 29.70
CA THR A 110 19.18 -0.28 30.05
C THR A 110 17.91 -0.24 29.21
N GLN A 111 17.23 0.89 29.17
CA GLN A 111 16.03 1.07 28.36
C GLN A 111 16.34 0.85 26.87
N ARG A 112 17.48 1.37 26.39
CA ARG A 112 17.96 1.15 25.03
C ARG A 112 18.16 -0.33 24.71
N ALA A 113 18.85 -1.07 25.58
CA ALA A 113 19.13 -2.49 25.38
C ALA A 113 17.84 -3.33 25.42
N ASN A 114 16.94 -3.03 26.36
CA ASN A 114 15.65 -3.71 26.48
C ASN A 114 14.79 -3.46 25.23
N GLY A 115 14.67 -2.18 24.80
CA GLY A 115 13.93 -1.82 23.60
C GLY A 115 14.51 -2.50 22.35
N ALA A 116 15.81 -2.47 22.16
CA ALA A 116 16.46 -3.15 21.04
C ALA A 116 16.19 -4.66 21.03
N THR A 117 16.18 -5.32 22.18
CA THR A 117 15.84 -6.76 22.28
C THR A 117 14.40 -7.03 21.84
N ILE A 118 13.45 -6.19 22.27
CA ILE A 118 12.05 -6.29 21.86
C ILE A 118 11.94 -6.12 20.34
N GLY A 119 12.62 -5.11 19.77
CA GLY A 119 12.62 -4.87 18.32
C GLY A 119 13.17 -6.03 17.51
N ILE A 120 14.30 -6.64 17.93
CA ILE A 120 14.86 -7.83 17.28
C ILE A 120 13.85 -8.99 17.31
N ASN A 121 13.23 -9.23 18.45
CA ASN A 121 12.30 -10.34 18.61
C ASN A 121 11.05 -10.16 17.75
N ALA A 122 10.46 -8.96 17.75
CA ALA A 122 9.29 -8.64 16.92
C ALA A 122 9.59 -8.82 15.43
N ALA A 123 10.73 -8.28 14.95
CA ALA A 123 11.13 -8.42 13.58
C ALA A 123 11.39 -9.87 13.17
N ASN A 124 12.07 -10.65 13.99
CA ASN A 124 12.33 -12.06 13.73
C ASN A 124 11.04 -12.89 13.72
N ALA A 125 10.09 -12.60 14.62
CA ALA A 125 8.78 -13.24 14.64
C ALA A 125 8.00 -12.92 13.34
N MET A 126 8.00 -11.66 12.91
CA MET A 126 7.33 -11.23 11.69
C MET A 126 7.97 -11.85 10.44
N LEU A 127 9.29 -11.80 10.31
CA LEU A 127 10.01 -12.42 9.20
C LEU A 127 9.76 -13.94 9.15
N SER A 128 9.76 -14.61 10.30
CA SER A 128 9.52 -16.07 10.39
C SER A 128 8.10 -16.44 9.97
N SER A 129 7.10 -15.63 10.29
CA SER A 129 5.70 -15.86 9.89
C SER A 129 5.50 -15.76 8.37
N ARG A 130 6.44 -15.12 7.66
CA ARG A 130 6.37 -14.94 6.20
C ARG A 130 7.33 -15.85 5.43
N VAL A 131 7.98 -16.80 6.12
CA VAL A 131 8.78 -17.84 5.46
C VAL A 131 7.85 -18.79 4.70
N GLY A 132 8.09 -18.96 3.41
CA GLY A 132 7.29 -19.85 2.57
C GLY A 132 5.89 -19.34 2.24
N ASP A 133 5.63 -18.06 2.34
CA ASP A 133 4.33 -17.43 2.06
C ASP A 133 3.93 -17.41 0.56
N GLY A 134 4.71 -18.01 -0.30
CA GLY A 134 4.44 -18.08 -1.74
C GLY A 134 5.11 -16.98 -2.56
N SER A 135 5.57 -15.89 -1.95
CA SER A 135 6.13 -14.72 -2.67
C SER A 135 7.37 -15.05 -3.52
N ALA A 136 8.15 -16.05 -3.11
CA ALA A 136 9.35 -16.52 -3.82
C ALA A 136 9.08 -17.73 -4.73
N ALA A 137 7.82 -18.14 -4.90
CA ALA A 137 7.49 -19.29 -5.75
C ALA A 137 7.82 -19.00 -7.22
N SER A 138 8.32 -19.99 -7.92
CA SER A 138 8.50 -19.93 -9.37
C SER A 138 7.29 -20.55 -10.05
N VAL A 139 6.51 -19.73 -10.73
CA VAL A 139 5.28 -20.15 -11.43
C VAL A 139 5.43 -19.84 -12.91
N THR A 140 5.16 -20.84 -13.75
CA THR A 140 5.01 -20.66 -15.19
C THR A 140 3.54 -20.44 -15.48
N TYR A 141 3.19 -19.28 -16.04
CA TYR A 141 1.84 -19.02 -16.50
C TYR A 141 1.72 -19.36 -17.97
N ASN A 142 0.70 -20.13 -18.33
CA ASN A 142 0.45 -20.50 -19.70
C ASN A 142 -0.40 -19.42 -20.39
N TYR A 143 0.14 -18.83 -21.46
CA TYR A 143 -0.61 -17.87 -22.28
C TYR A 143 -1.82 -18.56 -22.92
N PRO A 144 -2.96 -17.87 -23.04
CA PRO A 144 -4.06 -18.32 -23.88
C PRO A 144 -3.59 -18.54 -25.32
N ALA A 145 -4.34 -19.31 -26.09
CA ALA A 145 -4.05 -19.51 -27.52
C ALA A 145 -4.00 -18.17 -28.25
N ALA A 146 -3.05 -18.00 -29.15
CA ALA A 146 -2.91 -16.76 -29.93
C ALA A 146 -4.21 -16.47 -30.70
N GLY A 147 -4.68 -15.22 -30.60
CA GLY A 147 -5.92 -14.76 -31.22
C GLY A 147 -7.19 -15.04 -30.42
N THR A 148 -7.09 -15.55 -29.18
CA THR A 148 -8.25 -15.62 -28.28
C THR A 148 -8.73 -14.21 -27.93
N ILE A 149 -9.93 -13.85 -28.36
CA ILE A 149 -10.56 -12.54 -28.09
C ILE A 149 -10.72 -12.36 -26.58
N GLY A 150 -10.41 -11.18 -26.08
CA GLY A 150 -10.47 -10.84 -24.65
C GLY A 150 -9.27 -11.29 -23.83
N ALA A 151 -8.49 -12.25 -24.30
CA ALA A 151 -7.43 -12.85 -23.50
C ALA A 151 -6.11 -12.06 -23.53
N TYR A 152 -5.46 -11.94 -22.39
CA TYR A 152 -4.18 -11.26 -22.26
C TYR A 152 -3.07 -11.98 -23.03
N VAL A 153 -2.31 -11.22 -23.76
CA VAL A 153 -1.07 -11.62 -24.42
C VAL A 153 0.04 -10.63 -24.09
N ALA A 154 1.30 -11.04 -24.26
CA ALA A 154 2.42 -10.12 -24.10
C ALA A 154 2.28 -8.90 -25.03
N THR A 155 2.46 -7.72 -24.49
CA THR A 155 2.20 -6.45 -25.18
C THR A 155 3.46 -5.86 -25.82
N PRO A 156 3.32 -5.03 -26.88
CA PRO A 156 4.44 -4.33 -27.51
C PRO A 156 5.31 -3.54 -26.51
N ASN A 157 6.47 -3.16 -26.99
CA ASN A 157 7.63 -2.53 -26.37
C ASN A 157 8.63 -3.49 -25.71
N ALA A 158 8.25 -4.64 -25.21
CA ALA A 158 9.22 -5.61 -24.71
C ALA A 158 8.74 -7.04 -24.94
N TYR A 159 7.44 -7.25 -25.12
CA TYR A 159 6.82 -8.59 -25.13
C TYR A 159 7.29 -9.41 -23.92
N ALA A 160 7.47 -8.71 -22.78
CA ALA A 160 7.98 -9.33 -21.56
C ALA A 160 7.01 -10.39 -21.03
N SER A 161 7.56 -11.42 -20.43
CA SER A 161 6.78 -12.44 -19.74
C SER A 161 6.01 -11.84 -18.56
N TYR A 162 4.99 -12.54 -18.07
CA TYR A 162 4.15 -12.11 -16.95
C TYR A 162 4.95 -11.67 -15.73
N ALA A 163 4.55 -10.54 -15.15
CA ALA A 163 5.12 -10.07 -13.90
C ALA A 163 4.44 -10.74 -12.71
N LEU A 164 5.22 -11.46 -11.93
CA LEU A 164 4.85 -12.00 -10.62
C LEU A 164 3.55 -12.86 -10.61
N PRO A 165 3.36 -13.84 -11.50
CA PRO A 165 2.13 -14.64 -11.55
C PRO A 165 1.86 -15.41 -10.25
N GLN A 166 2.89 -15.67 -9.44
CA GLN A 166 2.76 -16.32 -8.13
C GLN A 166 2.08 -15.44 -7.09
N TRP A 167 1.95 -14.11 -7.33
CA TRP A 167 1.43 -13.21 -6.32
C TRP A 167 -0.03 -13.48 -5.97
N LYS A 168 -0.79 -14.04 -6.89
CA LYS A 168 -2.17 -14.49 -6.68
C LYS A 168 -2.31 -15.59 -5.60
N ASP A 169 -1.24 -16.31 -5.30
CA ASP A 169 -1.20 -17.42 -4.34
C ASP A 169 -0.39 -17.07 -3.08
N VAL A 170 0.04 -15.82 -2.92
CA VAL A 170 0.74 -15.37 -1.72
C VAL A 170 -0.21 -15.39 -0.53
N THR A 171 0.24 -15.92 0.59
CA THR A 171 -0.53 -15.93 1.84
C THR A 171 -0.88 -14.50 2.25
N PRO A 172 -2.15 -14.13 2.41
CA PRO A 172 -2.55 -12.78 2.80
C PRO A 172 -2.04 -12.36 4.18
N PHE A 173 -2.08 -11.07 4.46
CA PHE A 173 -1.76 -10.48 5.76
C PHE A 173 -3.01 -10.38 6.64
N ALA A 174 -4.17 -10.10 6.07
CA ALA A 174 -5.42 -9.93 6.78
C ALA A 174 -6.56 -10.78 6.18
N MET A 175 -6.65 -10.86 4.86
CA MET A 175 -7.70 -11.62 4.19
C MET A 175 -7.65 -13.11 4.58
N SER A 176 -8.82 -13.73 4.64
CA SER A 176 -8.95 -15.18 4.89
C SER A 176 -8.59 -16.06 3.68
N SER A 177 -8.70 -15.48 2.48
CA SER A 177 -8.29 -16.09 1.20
C SER A 177 -7.94 -14.99 0.19
N THR A 178 -7.19 -15.33 -0.86
CA THR A 178 -6.86 -14.41 -1.96
C THR A 178 -8.10 -13.97 -2.75
N THR A 179 -9.17 -14.74 -2.68
CA THR A 179 -10.43 -14.54 -3.42
C THR A 179 -11.50 -13.78 -2.62
N GLN A 180 -11.21 -13.40 -1.36
CA GLN A 180 -12.23 -12.86 -0.44
C GLN A 180 -12.97 -11.64 -0.99
N PHE A 181 -12.29 -10.78 -1.73
CA PHE A 181 -12.84 -9.56 -2.31
C PHE A 181 -12.80 -9.56 -3.84
N ARG A 182 -12.63 -10.73 -4.47
CA ARG A 182 -12.57 -10.82 -5.94
C ARG A 182 -13.90 -10.34 -6.54
N PRO A 183 -13.87 -9.36 -7.48
CA PRO A 183 -15.05 -8.97 -8.22
C PRO A 183 -15.57 -10.08 -9.14
N GLU A 184 -16.78 -9.89 -9.72
CA GLU A 184 -17.42 -10.89 -10.59
C GLU A 184 -16.68 -11.16 -11.91
N GLY A 185 -15.78 -10.28 -12.31
CA GLY A 185 -15.00 -10.36 -13.55
C GLY A 185 -15.27 -9.20 -14.51
N SER A 186 -14.49 -9.13 -15.58
CA SER A 186 -14.63 -8.10 -16.60
C SER A 186 -15.98 -8.22 -17.35
N PRO A 187 -16.55 -7.11 -17.85
CA PRO A 187 -17.81 -7.14 -18.57
C PRO A 187 -17.69 -7.86 -19.91
N ASP A 188 -18.81 -8.44 -20.38
CA ASP A 188 -18.89 -9.03 -21.72
C ASP A 188 -18.47 -8.00 -22.78
N ILE A 189 -17.62 -8.43 -23.72
CA ILE A 189 -17.06 -7.58 -24.80
C ILE A 189 -18.16 -6.95 -25.66
N ASN A 190 -19.31 -7.62 -25.80
CA ASN A 190 -20.45 -7.09 -26.55
C ASN A 190 -21.38 -6.21 -25.70
N SER A 191 -21.07 -5.99 -24.43
CA SER A 191 -21.88 -5.11 -23.60
C SER A 191 -21.67 -3.63 -23.91
N GLY A 192 -22.70 -2.82 -23.68
CA GLY A 192 -22.59 -1.36 -23.79
C GLY A 192 -21.57 -0.76 -22.81
N TYR A 193 -21.38 -1.42 -21.65
CA TYR A 193 -20.40 -0.99 -20.65
C TYR A 193 -18.96 -1.20 -21.12
N TYR A 194 -18.64 -2.35 -21.69
CA TYR A 194 -17.34 -2.60 -22.34
C TYR A 194 -17.09 -1.59 -23.48
N THR A 195 -18.08 -1.44 -24.38
CA THR A 195 -18.00 -0.52 -25.51
C THR A 195 -17.70 0.93 -25.08
N ALA A 196 -18.37 1.42 -24.02
CA ALA A 196 -18.12 2.75 -23.47
C ALA A 196 -16.68 2.89 -22.95
N ALA A 197 -16.23 1.95 -22.12
CA ALA A 197 -14.88 1.93 -21.55
C ALA A 197 -13.77 1.80 -22.63
N TYR A 198 -14.01 0.97 -23.65
CA TYR A 198 -13.11 0.85 -24.80
C TYR A 198 -12.96 2.18 -25.56
N ASN A 199 -14.07 2.83 -25.89
CA ASN A 199 -14.04 4.09 -26.63
C ASN A 199 -13.43 5.24 -25.80
N GLU A 200 -13.66 5.26 -24.49
CA GLU A 200 -13.06 6.21 -23.57
C GLU A 200 -11.53 6.08 -23.55
N VAL A 201 -11.00 4.89 -23.27
CA VAL A 201 -9.54 4.70 -23.21
C VAL A 201 -8.89 4.86 -24.59
N LYS A 202 -9.58 4.48 -25.66
CA LYS A 202 -9.10 4.71 -27.04
C LYS A 202 -8.92 6.19 -27.33
N SER A 203 -9.87 7.02 -26.89
CA SER A 203 -9.87 8.46 -27.09
C SER A 203 -8.87 9.18 -26.19
N LEU A 204 -8.97 8.94 -24.85
CA LEU A 204 -8.17 9.67 -23.86
C LEU A 204 -6.76 9.08 -23.70
N GLY A 205 -6.60 7.77 -23.84
CA GLY A 205 -5.37 7.06 -23.54
C GLY A 205 -4.31 7.07 -24.65
N ALA A 206 -4.66 7.48 -25.87
CA ALA A 206 -3.71 7.51 -27.00
C ALA A 206 -2.52 8.45 -26.71
N ASN A 207 -1.32 8.08 -27.16
CA ASN A 207 -0.14 8.91 -27.00
C ASN A 207 -0.27 10.27 -27.71
N ASN A 208 -1.01 10.31 -28.80
CA ASN A 208 -1.31 11.50 -29.62
C ASN A 208 -2.76 12.00 -29.44
N SER A 209 -3.38 11.71 -28.29
CA SER A 209 -4.76 12.13 -28.02
C SER A 209 -4.94 13.65 -28.14
N THR A 210 -5.98 14.05 -28.85
CA THR A 210 -6.44 15.45 -28.93
C THR A 210 -7.64 15.72 -27.99
N ALA A 211 -8.18 14.67 -27.38
CA ALA A 211 -9.28 14.77 -26.43
C ALA A 211 -8.78 14.94 -24.99
N ARG A 212 -7.61 14.38 -24.67
CA ARG A 212 -6.98 14.50 -23.35
C ARG A 212 -6.40 15.90 -23.16
N THR A 213 -6.69 16.52 -21.99
CA THR A 213 -6.12 17.82 -21.61
C THR A 213 -4.65 17.72 -21.17
N ALA A 214 -4.00 18.87 -21.05
CA ALA A 214 -2.63 18.93 -20.53
C ALA A 214 -2.57 18.47 -19.06
N ASP A 215 -3.57 18.82 -18.24
CA ASP A 215 -3.64 18.37 -16.86
C ASP A 215 -3.86 16.85 -16.76
N GLN A 216 -4.76 16.27 -17.54
CA GLN A 216 -4.94 14.82 -17.61
C GLN A 216 -3.67 14.08 -18.04
N THR A 217 -2.86 14.71 -18.89
CA THR A 217 -1.53 14.18 -19.27
C THR A 217 -0.57 14.23 -18.08
N ALA A 218 -0.56 15.34 -17.33
CA ALA A 218 0.25 15.47 -16.12
C ALA A 218 -0.19 14.47 -15.04
N ILE A 219 -1.49 14.26 -14.84
CA ILE A 219 -2.05 13.24 -13.95
C ILE A 219 -1.53 11.83 -14.31
N ALA A 220 -1.54 11.47 -15.59
CA ALA A 220 -1.04 10.17 -16.04
C ALA A 220 0.43 9.95 -15.66
N TYR A 221 1.27 10.96 -15.80
CA TYR A 221 2.68 10.88 -15.43
C TYR A 221 2.91 10.94 -13.92
N PHE A 222 2.12 11.77 -13.22
CA PHE A 222 2.22 11.93 -11.76
C PHE A 222 2.03 10.60 -11.02
N TRP A 223 1.02 9.83 -11.40
CA TRP A 223 0.69 8.52 -10.83
C TRP A 223 1.33 7.34 -11.60
N ALA A 224 2.30 7.59 -12.47
CA ALA A 224 2.91 6.49 -13.24
C ALA A 224 3.62 5.48 -12.34
N ASP A 225 4.30 5.94 -11.31
CA ASP A 225 4.95 5.14 -10.26
C ASP A 225 5.76 3.95 -10.80
N GLY A 226 6.55 4.21 -11.83
CA GLY A 226 7.34 3.22 -12.53
C GLY A 226 8.52 2.66 -11.74
N GLY A 227 9.27 1.75 -12.35
CA GLY A 227 10.45 1.16 -11.72
C GLY A 227 11.52 2.21 -11.36
N GLY A 228 11.94 2.23 -10.10
CA GLY A 228 12.87 3.21 -9.55
C GLY A 228 12.21 4.34 -8.76
N THR A 229 10.88 4.36 -8.68
CA THR A 229 10.10 5.17 -7.74
C THR A 229 9.77 4.38 -6.47
N ALA A 230 9.07 5.02 -5.53
CA ALA A 230 8.53 4.34 -4.35
C ALA A 230 7.43 3.31 -4.70
N THR A 231 6.95 3.29 -5.95
CA THR A 231 5.82 2.51 -6.45
C THR A 231 4.46 2.94 -5.83
N PRO A 232 3.30 2.52 -6.36
CA PRO A 232 2.00 2.97 -5.84
C PRO A 232 1.82 2.78 -4.34
N PRO A 233 2.13 1.61 -3.72
CA PRO A 233 2.04 1.49 -2.27
C PRO A 233 2.98 2.43 -1.51
N GLY A 234 4.18 2.71 -2.04
CA GLY A 234 5.11 3.66 -1.44
C GLY A 234 4.67 5.12 -1.62
N HIS A 235 4.02 5.47 -2.71
CA HIS A 235 3.43 6.80 -2.90
C HIS A 235 2.41 7.09 -1.79
N TRP A 236 1.53 6.14 -1.46
CA TRP A 236 0.59 6.27 -0.34
C TRP A 236 1.27 6.28 1.03
N ASN A 237 2.45 5.65 1.17
CA ASN A 237 3.27 5.82 2.37
C ASN A 237 3.84 7.25 2.48
N LEU A 238 4.18 7.94 1.36
CA LEU A 238 4.56 9.36 1.37
C LEU A 238 3.39 10.26 1.77
N VAL A 239 2.19 10.02 1.24
CA VAL A 239 0.95 10.71 1.66
C VAL A 239 0.76 10.53 3.17
N SER A 240 0.85 9.29 3.66
CA SER A 240 0.69 8.98 5.09
C SER A 240 1.71 9.69 5.97
N GLN A 241 2.98 9.80 5.55
CA GLN A 241 3.99 10.57 6.28
C GLN A 241 3.61 12.04 6.42
N GLN A 242 3.10 12.63 5.35
CA GLN A 242 2.70 14.04 5.36
C GLN A 242 1.51 14.28 6.29
N VAL A 243 0.43 13.51 6.14
CA VAL A 243 -0.78 13.72 6.95
C VAL A 243 -0.56 13.37 8.41
N SER A 244 0.27 12.37 8.72
CA SER A 244 0.66 12.04 10.08
C SER A 244 1.45 13.17 10.74
N SER A 245 2.37 13.77 10.00
CA SER A 245 3.15 14.94 10.43
C SER A 245 2.25 16.15 10.67
N GLN A 246 1.30 16.42 9.77
CA GLN A 246 0.32 17.50 9.95
C GLN A 246 -0.55 17.31 11.20
N ALA A 247 -0.93 16.07 11.48
CA ALA A 247 -1.73 15.70 12.64
C ALA A 247 -0.91 15.62 13.95
N GLY A 248 0.42 15.65 13.87
CA GLY A 248 1.31 15.55 15.04
C GLY A 248 1.21 14.21 15.74
N LEU A 249 1.10 13.11 14.99
CA LEU A 249 0.96 11.76 15.55
C LEU A 249 2.20 11.35 16.35
N THR A 250 1.98 10.62 17.45
CA THR A 250 3.05 10.02 18.26
C THR A 250 3.65 8.78 17.57
N ILE A 251 4.80 8.30 18.08
CA ILE A 251 5.45 7.07 17.61
C ILE A 251 4.47 5.88 17.59
N GLU A 252 3.68 5.73 18.65
CA GLU A 252 2.68 4.66 18.79
C GLU A 252 1.57 4.77 17.75
N GLN A 253 1.07 5.99 17.55
CA GLN A 253 0.05 6.28 16.57
C GLN A 253 0.57 6.06 15.15
N ASN A 254 1.79 6.51 14.85
CA ASN A 254 2.44 6.26 13.58
C ASN A 254 2.71 4.76 13.35
N ALA A 255 3.20 4.05 14.36
CA ALA A 255 3.41 2.61 14.25
C ALA A 255 2.10 1.87 13.86
N ARG A 256 0.98 2.25 14.47
CA ARG A 256 -0.34 1.68 14.15
C ARG A 256 -0.84 2.10 12.77
N LEU A 257 -0.75 3.39 12.42
CA LEU A 257 -1.19 3.90 11.12
C LEU A 257 -0.46 3.19 9.97
N PHE A 258 0.86 3.17 10.01
CA PHE A 258 1.65 2.54 8.95
C PHE A 258 1.49 1.02 8.91
N ALA A 259 1.21 0.37 10.04
CA ALA A 259 0.89 -1.06 10.05
C ALA A 259 -0.44 -1.34 9.33
N LEU A 260 -1.53 -0.65 9.68
CA LEU A 260 -2.82 -0.78 9.01
C LEU A 260 -2.73 -0.48 7.51
N LEU A 261 -2.11 0.64 7.14
CA LEU A 261 -1.90 1.05 5.75
C LEU A 261 -1.21 -0.07 4.94
N ASN A 262 -0.14 -0.62 5.50
CA ASN A 262 0.68 -1.58 4.76
C ASN A 262 0.12 -3.01 4.81
N ILE A 263 -0.71 -3.39 5.79
CA ILE A 263 -1.55 -4.59 5.73
C ILE A 263 -2.50 -4.48 4.51
N ALA A 264 -3.26 -3.39 4.45
CA ALA A 264 -4.25 -3.19 3.41
C ALA A 264 -3.62 -3.15 2.02
N THR A 265 -2.52 -2.41 1.84
CA THR A 265 -1.85 -2.35 0.52
C THR A 265 -1.16 -3.65 0.13
N ALA A 266 -0.65 -4.44 1.07
CA ALA A 266 -0.09 -5.76 0.76
C ALA A 266 -1.17 -6.75 0.32
N ASP A 267 -2.31 -6.77 0.99
CA ASP A 267 -3.44 -7.60 0.60
C ASP A 267 -4.12 -7.09 -0.68
N ALA A 268 -4.14 -5.78 -0.93
CA ALA A 268 -4.56 -5.20 -2.20
C ALA A 268 -3.73 -5.73 -3.39
N ALA A 269 -2.41 -5.90 -3.21
CA ALA A 269 -1.56 -6.52 -4.21
C ALA A 269 -1.96 -7.98 -4.50
N ILE A 270 -2.24 -8.74 -3.45
CA ILE A 270 -2.60 -10.16 -3.55
C ILE A 270 -3.96 -10.30 -4.24
N ALA A 271 -4.98 -9.56 -3.78
CA ALA A 271 -6.32 -9.58 -4.34
C ALA A 271 -6.34 -9.12 -5.80
N ALA A 272 -5.61 -8.04 -6.13
CA ALA A 272 -5.52 -7.56 -7.50
C ALA A 272 -4.83 -8.58 -8.42
N TRP A 273 -3.76 -9.25 -7.96
CA TRP A 273 -3.09 -10.29 -8.75
C TRP A 273 -3.95 -11.55 -8.89
N ASP A 274 -4.74 -11.90 -7.87
CA ASP A 274 -5.72 -12.96 -7.95
C ASP A 274 -6.75 -12.68 -9.05
N ALA A 275 -7.40 -11.53 -9.02
CA ALA A 275 -8.35 -11.11 -10.05
C ALA A 275 -7.71 -11.05 -11.45
N LYS A 276 -6.48 -10.52 -11.57
CA LYS A 276 -5.77 -10.42 -12.86
C LYS A 276 -5.52 -11.76 -13.53
N PHE A 277 -5.09 -12.76 -12.77
CA PHE A 277 -4.72 -14.05 -13.32
C PHE A 277 -5.88 -15.05 -13.35
N ASP A 278 -7.02 -14.72 -12.73
CA ASP A 278 -8.28 -15.43 -12.87
C ASP A 278 -9.02 -15.01 -14.16
N ASP A 279 -9.22 -13.71 -14.34
CA ASP A 279 -9.92 -13.11 -15.50
C ASP A 279 -9.05 -13.12 -16.76
N ALA A 280 -7.75 -12.83 -16.60
CA ALA A 280 -6.75 -12.77 -17.68
C ALA A 280 -7.13 -11.86 -18.85
N LEU A 281 -7.79 -10.73 -18.59
CA LEU A 281 -8.23 -9.78 -19.61
C LEU A 281 -7.05 -9.12 -20.35
N TRP A 282 -7.20 -8.99 -21.65
CA TRP A 282 -6.26 -8.22 -22.48
C TRP A 282 -6.14 -6.75 -22.09
N ARG A 283 -5.03 -6.13 -22.47
CA ARG A 283 -4.80 -4.69 -22.29
C ARG A 283 -5.44 -3.86 -23.39
N PRO A 284 -5.75 -2.58 -23.15
CA PRO A 284 -6.31 -1.69 -24.17
C PRO A 284 -5.53 -1.69 -25.47
N ILE A 285 -4.19 -1.75 -25.45
CA ILE A 285 -3.38 -1.80 -26.67
C ILE A 285 -3.66 -3.05 -27.52
N THR A 286 -3.93 -4.19 -26.89
CA THR A 286 -4.28 -5.42 -27.61
C THR A 286 -5.70 -5.33 -28.13
N ALA A 287 -6.65 -4.93 -27.32
CA ALA A 287 -8.05 -4.79 -27.66
C ALA A 287 -8.24 -3.81 -28.86
N ILE A 288 -7.65 -2.62 -28.76
CA ILE A 288 -7.83 -1.57 -29.77
C ILE A 288 -7.16 -1.92 -31.11
N ARG A 289 -6.10 -2.73 -31.08
CA ARG A 289 -5.40 -3.16 -32.31
C ARG A 289 -5.97 -4.42 -32.95
N SER A 290 -6.87 -5.11 -32.30
CA SER A 290 -7.42 -6.39 -32.74
C SER A 290 -8.91 -6.33 -33.02
N GLU A 291 -9.39 -7.10 -33.98
CA GLU A 291 -10.82 -7.30 -34.17
C GLU A 291 -11.40 -8.10 -32.97
N ASP A 292 -12.47 -7.61 -32.39
CA ASP A 292 -13.13 -8.22 -31.21
C ASP A 292 -14.55 -8.76 -31.51
N GLY A 293 -15.04 -8.51 -32.72
CA GLY A 293 -16.39 -8.93 -33.16
C GLY A 293 -17.51 -8.00 -32.69
N ASN A 294 -17.20 -6.94 -31.92
CA ASN A 294 -18.15 -5.93 -31.51
C ASN A 294 -18.13 -4.78 -32.55
N ASN A 295 -19.27 -4.51 -33.19
CA ASN A 295 -19.36 -3.49 -34.25
C ASN A 295 -19.23 -2.05 -33.73
N ASP A 296 -19.35 -1.83 -32.41
CA ASP A 296 -19.32 -0.52 -31.78
C ASP A 296 -17.92 -0.18 -31.22
N THR A 297 -16.95 -1.10 -31.37
CA THR A 297 -15.54 -0.96 -30.99
C THR A 297 -14.66 -0.99 -32.25
N LEU A 298 -14.37 0.18 -32.83
CA LEU A 298 -13.60 0.24 -34.07
C LEU A 298 -12.11 0.02 -33.85
N THR A 299 -11.53 -0.94 -34.53
CA THR A 299 -10.10 -1.26 -34.51
C THR A 299 -9.23 -0.10 -35.00
N ASP A 300 -8.09 0.09 -34.36
CA ASP A 300 -7.00 0.98 -34.82
C ASP A 300 -5.65 0.28 -34.65
N ALA A 301 -5.15 -0.33 -35.69
CA ALA A 301 -3.90 -1.08 -35.70
C ALA A 301 -2.66 -0.21 -35.34
N GLY A 302 -2.76 1.12 -35.48
CA GLY A 302 -1.68 2.06 -35.18
C GLY A 302 -1.75 2.64 -33.77
N TRP A 303 -2.81 2.37 -33.00
CA TRP A 303 -3.01 2.97 -31.70
C TRP A 303 -1.88 2.59 -30.70
N THR A 304 -1.40 3.56 -29.95
CA THR A 304 -0.40 3.37 -28.88
C THR A 304 -0.81 4.14 -27.63
N PRO A 305 -0.66 3.55 -26.43
CA PRO A 305 -0.96 4.26 -25.18
C PRO A 305 0.08 5.35 -24.89
N LEU A 306 -0.28 6.30 -24.03
CA LEU A 306 0.64 7.32 -23.49
C LEU A 306 1.72 6.68 -22.62
N LEU A 307 1.32 5.79 -21.71
CA LEU A 307 2.24 5.10 -20.80
C LEU A 307 2.61 3.72 -21.34
N ALA A 308 3.79 3.23 -20.93
CA ALA A 308 4.18 1.87 -21.22
C ALA A 308 3.21 0.88 -20.56
N THR A 309 2.69 -0.08 -21.33
CA THR A 309 1.76 -1.08 -20.84
C THR A 309 2.49 -2.09 -19.93
N PRO A 310 2.03 -2.28 -18.67
CA PRO A 310 2.60 -3.27 -17.77
C PRO A 310 2.41 -4.71 -18.28
N ASN A 311 3.37 -5.58 -17.97
CA ASN A 311 3.39 -6.98 -18.42
C ASN A 311 2.57 -7.91 -17.49
N HIS A 312 1.31 -7.59 -17.27
CA HIS A 312 0.32 -8.42 -16.56
C HIS A 312 -1.10 -8.07 -17.05
N PRO A 313 -2.11 -8.96 -16.85
CA PRO A 313 -3.48 -8.72 -17.30
C PRO A 313 -4.09 -7.39 -16.82
N SER A 314 -5.12 -6.91 -17.54
CA SER A 314 -5.73 -5.61 -17.28
C SER A 314 -6.56 -5.60 -16.01
N TYR A 315 -7.57 -6.44 -15.94
CA TYR A 315 -8.57 -6.47 -14.89
C TYR A 315 -8.05 -7.12 -13.60
N VAL A 316 -8.18 -6.49 -12.45
CA VAL A 316 -8.55 -5.11 -12.14
C VAL A 316 -7.33 -4.17 -12.15
N SER A 317 -7.52 -2.85 -12.07
CA SER A 317 -6.41 -1.90 -11.96
C SER A 317 -5.71 -2.00 -10.61
N GLY A 318 -4.43 -2.39 -10.61
CA GLY A 318 -3.64 -2.46 -9.38
C GLY A 318 -3.47 -1.09 -8.71
N HIS A 319 -3.27 0.00 -9.47
CA HIS A 319 -3.19 1.36 -8.93
C HIS A 319 -4.48 1.76 -8.21
N SER A 320 -5.64 1.49 -8.81
CA SER A 320 -6.95 1.77 -8.20
C SER A 320 -7.15 0.99 -6.90
N THR A 321 -6.76 -0.31 -6.89
CA THR A 321 -6.88 -1.15 -5.70
C THR A 321 -5.94 -0.69 -4.57
N PHE A 322 -4.67 -0.40 -4.88
CA PHE A 322 -3.74 0.14 -3.90
C PHE A 322 -4.22 1.48 -3.33
N SER A 323 -4.67 2.37 -4.22
CA SER A 323 -5.09 3.70 -3.82
C SER A 323 -6.35 3.67 -2.93
N ALA A 324 -7.36 2.89 -3.32
CA ALA A 324 -8.58 2.77 -2.53
C ALA A 324 -8.33 2.08 -1.17
N ALA A 325 -7.48 1.05 -1.15
CA ALA A 325 -7.09 0.41 0.12
C ALA A 325 -6.34 1.38 1.04
N ALA A 326 -5.43 2.18 0.50
CA ALA A 326 -4.67 3.14 1.30
C ALA A 326 -5.51 4.34 1.72
N GLY A 327 -6.23 4.97 0.78
CA GLY A 327 -7.11 6.12 1.05
C GLY A 327 -8.22 5.76 2.04
N GLY A 328 -8.81 4.56 1.92
CA GLY A 328 -9.80 4.05 2.87
C GLY A 328 -9.23 3.90 4.28
N ILE A 329 -8.04 3.29 4.44
CA ILE A 329 -7.37 3.22 5.76
C ILE A 329 -7.10 4.61 6.34
N LEU A 330 -6.67 5.57 5.53
CA LEU A 330 -6.43 6.93 6.00
C LEU A 330 -7.73 7.59 6.47
N ALA A 331 -8.80 7.49 5.68
CA ALA A 331 -10.12 8.03 6.06
C ALA A 331 -10.65 7.41 7.37
N GLU A 332 -10.57 6.09 7.51
CA GLU A 332 -10.96 5.36 8.73
C GLU A 332 -10.08 5.76 9.93
N TYR A 333 -8.76 5.85 9.74
CA TYR A 333 -7.84 6.18 10.83
C TYR A 333 -8.05 7.60 11.38
N PHE A 334 -8.25 8.58 10.49
CA PHE A 334 -8.48 9.98 10.87
C PHE A 334 -9.95 10.28 11.19
N GLY A 335 -10.88 9.35 10.91
CA GLY A 335 -12.32 9.53 11.09
C GLY A 335 -12.94 10.56 10.14
N THR A 336 -12.23 10.91 9.06
CA THR A 336 -12.68 11.84 8.02
C THR A 336 -11.91 11.60 6.72
N ASP A 337 -12.60 11.73 5.61
CA ASP A 337 -12.00 11.75 4.27
C ASP A 337 -11.42 13.13 3.91
N GLN A 338 -11.98 14.19 4.50
CA GLN A 338 -11.63 15.59 4.20
C GLN A 338 -10.36 16.01 4.92
N VAL A 339 -9.22 15.75 4.30
CA VAL A 339 -7.88 16.12 4.77
C VAL A 339 -7.10 16.69 3.60
N ASN A 340 -6.66 17.95 3.74
CA ASN A 340 -5.85 18.60 2.71
C ASN A 340 -4.40 18.13 2.80
N PHE A 341 -3.84 17.73 1.67
CA PHE A 341 -2.42 17.35 1.55
C PHE A 341 -1.88 17.64 0.16
N SER A 342 -0.56 17.60 0.04
CA SER A 342 0.10 17.77 -1.26
C SER A 342 1.18 16.71 -1.44
N VAL A 343 1.39 16.25 -2.66
CA VAL A 343 2.41 15.24 -2.96
C VAL A 343 3.27 15.71 -4.13
N VAL A 344 4.56 15.42 -4.03
CA VAL A 344 5.54 15.73 -5.08
C VAL A 344 5.71 14.53 -5.98
N SER A 345 5.67 14.74 -7.29
CA SER A 345 5.91 13.69 -8.28
C SER A 345 7.33 13.12 -8.19
N GLU A 346 7.45 11.82 -8.36
CA GLU A 346 8.73 11.14 -8.59
C GLU A 346 9.10 11.04 -10.09
N ASP A 347 8.17 11.37 -11.00
CA ASP A 347 8.48 11.44 -12.44
C ASP A 347 9.15 12.78 -12.78
N ILE A 348 10.48 12.77 -12.85
CA ILE A 348 11.30 13.92 -13.26
C ILE A 348 11.61 13.93 -14.76
N THR A 349 11.14 12.95 -15.51
CA THR A 349 11.37 12.82 -16.95
C THR A 349 10.29 13.55 -17.75
N ASN A 350 9.04 13.37 -17.36
CA ASN A 350 7.88 13.90 -18.08
C ASN A 350 7.25 15.12 -17.39
N LEU A 351 7.57 15.32 -16.09
CA LEU A 351 7.09 16.45 -15.30
C LEU A 351 8.27 17.33 -14.83
N PRO A 352 8.05 18.62 -14.60
CA PRO A 352 9.07 19.48 -14.00
C PRO A 352 9.53 18.96 -12.64
N ALA A 353 10.81 19.12 -12.32
CA ALA A 353 11.32 18.79 -10.99
C ALA A 353 10.54 19.53 -9.89
N GLY A 354 10.06 18.79 -8.89
CA GLY A 354 9.25 19.33 -7.81
C GLY A 354 7.78 19.58 -8.20
N TYR A 355 7.31 19.02 -9.31
CA TYR A 355 5.90 19.11 -9.67
C TYR A 355 5.04 18.50 -8.55
N THR A 356 4.08 19.27 -8.06
CA THR A 356 3.24 18.92 -6.91
C THR A 356 1.78 18.94 -7.32
N ARG A 357 1.01 18.02 -6.76
CA ARG A 357 -0.45 18.02 -6.79
C ARG A 357 -0.99 18.20 -5.38
N GLU A 358 -2.08 18.93 -5.26
CA GLU A 358 -2.79 19.21 -4.01
C GLU A 358 -4.15 18.52 -4.05
N PHE A 359 -4.59 18.01 -2.92
CA PHE A 359 -5.85 17.28 -2.77
C PHE A 359 -6.57 17.77 -1.52
N ASP A 360 -7.89 17.86 -1.60
CA ASP A 360 -8.78 18.25 -0.50
C ASP A 360 -9.28 17.03 0.30
N SER A 361 -9.18 15.83 -0.28
CA SER A 361 -9.59 14.58 0.36
C SER A 361 -8.76 13.38 -0.10
N PHE A 362 -8.81 12.29 0.67
CA PHE A 362 -8.19 11.03 0.26
C PHE A 362 -8.90 10.42 -0.94
N SER A 363 -10.22 10.48 -0.99
CA SER A 363 -11.01 9.97 -2.11
C SER A 363 -10.72 10.69 -3.42
N GLU A 364 -10.48 12.00 -3.40
CA GLU A 364 -10.06 12.76 -4.59
C GLU A 364 -8.74 12.22 -5.17
N ALA A 365 -7.76 11.95 -4.31
CA ALA A 365 -6.49 11.38 -4.75
C ALA A 365 -6.64 9.93 -5.25
N VAL A 366 -7.54 9.14 -4.65
CA VAL A 366 -7.88 7.79 -5.11
C VAL A 366 -8.48 7.82 -6.51
N ASP A 367 -9.45 8.71 -6.74
CA ASP A 367 -10.11 8.87 -8.03
C ASP A 367 -9.12 9.33 -9.10
N GLU A 368 -8.27 10.30 -8.78
CA GLU A 368 -7.26 10.78 -9.69
C GLU A 368 -6.24 9.69 -10.05
N ALA A 369 -5.78 8.92 -9.06
CA ALA A 369 -4.88 7.79 -9.29
C ALA A 369 -5.50 6.73 -10.20
N GLY A 370 -6.80 6.45 -10.02
CA GLY A 370 -7.55 5.56 -10.90
C GLY A 370 -7.68 6.08 -12.32
N MET A 371 -8.12 7.32 -12.49
CA MET A 371 -8.27 7.96 -13.80
C MET A 371 -6.94 8.14 -14.53
N SER A 372 -5.84 8.27 -13.80
CA SER A 372 -4.50 8.34 -14.39
C SER A 372 -4.19 7.17 -15.32
N ARG A 373 -4.79 6.01 -15.06
CA ARG A 373 -4.56 4.78 -15.84
C ARG A 373 -5.35 4.77 -17.16
N ILE A 374 -6.52 5.44 -17.16
CA ILE A 374 -7.32 5.67 -18.35
C ILE A 374 -6.61 6.70 -19.25
N TYR A 375 -6.17 7.82 -18.66
CA TYR A 375 -5.38 8.85 -19.37
C TYR A 375 -4.04 8.30 -19.88
N GLY A 376 -3.46 7.35 -19.16
CA GLY A 376 -2.26 6.62 -19.55
C GLY A 376 -2.47 5.60 -20.66
N GLY A 377 -3.71 5.22 -20.94
CA GLY A 377 -4.08 4.27 -22.01
C GLY A 377 -3.81 2.82 -21.69
N ILE A 378 -3.78 2.44 -20.43
CA ILE A 378 -3.33 1.10 -20.01
C ILE A 378 -4.35 0.31 -19.20
N HIS A 379 -5.51 0.90 -18.90
CA HIS A 379 -6.65 0.29 -18.23
C HIS A 379 -7.98 0.75 -18.81
N PHE A 380 -9.02 -0.06 -18.66
CA PHE A 380 -10.41 0.30 -18.94
C PHE A 380 -11.06 0.88 -17.68
N GLN A 381 -12.18 1.64 -17.84
CA GLN A 381 -12.87 2.24 -16.70
C GLN A 381 -13.42 1.20 -15.71
N PHE A 382 -13.88 0.06 -16.16
CA PHE A 382 -14.32 -1.02 -15.28
C PHE A 382 -13.15 -1.63 -14.47
N ASP A 383 -11.92 -1.69 -15.01
CA ASP A 383 -10.73 -2.09 -14.24
C ASP A 383 -10.51 -1.14 -13.05
N ASN A 384 -10.77 0.17 -13.27
CA ASN A 384 -10.64 1.22 -12.28
C ASN A 384 -11.72 1.10 -11.20
N VAL A 385 -12.98 1.06 -11.60
CA VAL A 385 -14.13 1.03 -10.69
C VAL A 385 -14.07 -0.20 -9.78
N ASP A 386 -13.95 -1.39 -10.36
CA ASP A 386 -13.93 -2.63 -9.59
C ASP A 386 -12.67 -2.75 -8.72
N GLY A 387 -11.54 -2.17 -9.19
CA GLY A 387 -10.32 -2.07 -8.40
C GLY A 387 -10.48 -1.17 -7.18
N GLN A 388 -11.16 -0.03 -7.31
CA GLN A 388 -11.46 0.86 -6.17
C GLN A 388 -12.45 0.20 -5.20
N GLU A 389 -13.54 -0.39 -5.68
CA GLU A 389 -14.51 -1.09 -4.84
C GLU A 389 -13.84 -2.20 -4.01
N MET A 390 -12.99 -3.01 -4.65
CA MET A 390 -12.21 -4.04 -3.96
C MET A 390 -11.27 -3.45 -2.91
N GLY A 391 -10.58 -2.35 -3.22
CA GLY A 391 -9.67 -1.67 -2.30
C GLY A 391 -10.37 -1.10 -1.08
N TYR A 392 -11.53 -0.45 -1.26
CA TYR A 392 -12.34 0.08 -0.15
C TYR A 392 -12.90 -1.05 0.73
N ALA A 393 -13.45 -2.11 0.14
CA ALA A 393 -13.93 -3.27 0.90
C ALA A 393 -12.82 -3.90 1.75
N LEU A 394 -11.59 -3.92 1.22
CA LEU A 394 -10.43 -4.41 1.93
C LEU A 394 -10.00 -3.47 3.08
N SER A 395 -10.00 -2.14 2.86
CA SER A 395 -9.68 -1.18 3.92
C SER A 395 -10.66 -1.26 5.09
N ASP A 396 -11.96 -1.33 4.81
CA ASP A 396 -13.01 -1.49 5.83
C ASP A 396 -12.80 -2.78 6.65
N TYR A 397 -12.45 -3.86 5.96
CA TYR A 397 -12.17 -5.14 6.62
C TYR A 397 -10.95 -5.06 7.54
N VAL A 398 -9.84 -4.47 7.07
CA VAL A 398 -8.60 -4.32 7.84
C VAL A 398 -8.83 -3.41 9.05
N ALA A 399 -9.42 -2.24 8.86
CA ALA A 399 -9.67 -1.27 9.93
C ALA A 399 -10.58 -1.85 11.03
N SER A 400 -11.58 -2.64 10.65
CA SER A 400 -12.56 -3.23 11.57
C SER A 400 -12.03 -4.44 12.35
N ASN A 401 -11.04 -5.18 11.81
CA ASN A 401 -10.67 -6.48 12.35
C ASN A 401 -9.24 -6.56 12.90
N TYR A 402 -8.36 -5.59 12.61
CA TYR A 402 -6.95 -5.65 12.98
C TYR A 402 -6.52 -4.46 13.83
N LEU A 403 -5.57 -4.71 14.72
CA LEU A 403 -4.91 -3.72 15.57
C LEU A 403 -5.92 -2.86 16.35
N ARG A 404 -6.99 -3.49 16.85
CA ARG A 404 -8.06 -2.83 17.59
C ARG A 404 -7.56 -2.43 18.97
N ALA A 405 -8.13 -1.35 19.52
CA ALA A 405 -7.83 -0.94 20.88
C ALA A 405 -8.22 -2.05 21.87
N VAL A 406 -7.31 -2.37 22.78
CA VAL A 406 -7.59 -3.27 23.91
C VAL A 406 -8.41 -2.48 24.94
N PRO A 407 -9.62 -2.93 25.32
CA PRO A 407 -10.40 -2.25 26.35
C PRO A 407 -9.59 -2.16 27.64
N GLU A 408 -9.43 -0.96 28.20
CA GLU A 408 -8.86 -0.81 29.53
C GLU A 408 -9.67 -1.67 30.52
N PRO A 409 -9.01 -2.39 31.45
CA PRO A 409 -9.74 -3.07 32.51
C PRO A 409 -10.57 -2.03 33.25
N SER A 410 -11.88 -2.07 32.99
CA SER A 410 -12.81 -1.05 33.43
C SER A 410 -12.68 -0.88 34.95
N SER A 411 -12.32 0.32 35.39
CA SER A 411 -12.26 0.72 36.82
C SER A 411 -13.58 0.44 37.56
N THR A 412 -14.65 0.27 36.83
CA THR A 412 -15.97 -0.21 37.29
C THR A 412 -15.93 -1.64 37.83
N LEU A 413 -15.12 -2.54 37.26
CA LEU A 413 -14.97 -3.91 37.80
C LEU A 413 -14.24 -3.89 39.16
N LEU A 414 -13.23 -3.01 39.28
CA LEU A 414 -12.50 -2.82 40.54
C LEU A 414 -13.40 -2.24 41.63
N LEU A 415 -14.32 -1.35 41.29
CA LEU A 415 -15.31 -0.80 42.24
C LEU A 415 -16.36 -1.81 42.66
N LEU A 416 -16.77 -2.74 41.79
CA LEU A 416 -17.69 -3.82 42.15
C LEU A 416 -17.07 -4.89 43.03
N VAL A 417 -15.75 -5.12 42.93
CA VAL A 417 -15.03 -6.08 43.77
C VAL A 417 -14.64 -5.44 45.15
N THR A 418 -14.36 -4.15 45.19
CA THR A 418 -13.95 -3.47 46.43
C THR A 418 -15.12 -2.98 47.27
N ALA A 419 -16.27 -2.66 46.69
CA ALA A 419 -17.48 -2.22 47.42
C ALA A 419 -17.99 -3.23 48.45
N PRO A 420 -18.05 -4.55 48.17
CA PRO A 420 -18.44 -5.54 49.16
C PRO A 420 -17.43 -5.72 50.33
N LEU A 421 -16.15 -5.49 50.02
CA LEU A 421 -15.08 -5.59 51.05
C LEU A 421 -15.10 -4.42 52.04
N LEU A 422 -15.45 -3.21 51.58
CA LEU A 422 -15.62 -2.02 52.43
C LEU A 422 -16.88 -2.07 53.27
N LEU A 423 -17.97 -2.70 52.75
CA LEU A 423 -19.22 -2.87 53.51
C LEU A 423 -19.12 -3.96 54.59
N ARG A 424 -18.25 -4.95 54.45
CA ARG A 424 -17.97 -5.95 55.47
C ARG A 424 -17.18 -5.40 56.68
N ARG A 425 -16.35 -4.36 56.50
CA ARG A 425 -15.59 -3.71 57.60
C ARG A 425 -16.40 -2.78 58.50
N ARG A 426 -17.63 -2.41 58.11
CA ARG A 426 -18.52 -1.55 58.91
C ARG A 426 -19.51 -2.33 59.77
N ARG A 427 -19.46 -3.66 59.79
CA ARG A 427 -20.34 -4.52 60.61
C ARG A 427 -19.58 -5.41 61.61
N ALA A 428 -18.37 -5.03 61.98
CA ALA A 428 -17.61 -5.64 63.07
C ALA A 428 -17.31 -4.60 64.18
#